data_cbdca95b5a9f860fb9d2c403e45640c8
#
_entry.id   cbdca95b5a9f860fb9d2c403e45640c8
#
_cell.length_a   1.000
_cell.length_b   1.000
_cell.length_c   1.000
_cell.angle_alpha   90.00
_cell.angle_beta   90.00
_cell.angle_gamma   90.00
#
_symmetry.space_group_name_H-M   'P 1'
#
loop_
_entity.id
_entity.type
_entity.pdbx_description
1 polymer ?
#
loop_
_entity_poly.entity_id
_entity_poly.type
_entity_poly.pdbx_seq_one_letter_code
_entity_poly.pdbx_strand_id
1 'polypeptide(L)'
;MRSFSVIAAAVLAGCAVLSNVAPIGDGAYMTVVRSNDVNGRVQEQQSRAMSQASAFCAERGASVDVVKVVAAPPPPGQAPSAEVDFRCRGGR
;
A
#
# COMPACT_ATOMS: atom_id res chain seq x y z
N MET A 1 -12.83 -32.07 -9.58
CA MET A 1 -11.60 -31.67 -10.18
C MET A 1 -11.73 -30.41 -11.02
N ARG A 2 -12.83 -30.22 -11.63
CA ARG A 2 -12.98 -28.98 -12.40
C ARG A 2 -12.96 -27.74 -11.56
N SER A 3 -13.34 -27.85 -10.31
CA SER A 3 -13.41 -26.68 -9.44
C SER A 3 -12.06 -26.06 -9.12
N PHE A 4 -11.01 -26.76 -9.40
CA PHE A 4 -9.68 -26.25 -9.09
C PHE A 4 -9.38 -24.94 -9.80
N SER A 5 -9.71 -24.86 -11.06
CA SER A 5 -9.40 -23.66 -11.83
C SER A 5 -10.17 -22.47 -11.32
N VAL A 6 -11.38 -22.67 -10.86
CA VAL A 6 -12.18 -21.57 -10.34
C VAL A 6 -11.54 -20.97 -9.10
N ILE A 7 -11.02 -21.82 -8.24
CA ILE A 7 -10.36 -21.35 -7.02
C ILE A 7 -9.12 -20.55 -7.36
N ALA A 8 -8.37 -20.99 -8.32
CA ALA A 8 -7.16 -20.29 -8.72
C ALA A 8 -7.48 -18.90 -9.23
N ALA A 9 -8.54 -18.76 -9.97
CA ALA A 9 -8.92 -17.45 -10.50
C ALA A 9 -9.27 -16.48 -9.38
N ALA A 10 -9.97 -16.95 -8.37
CA ALA A 10 -10.33 -16.09 -7.25
C ALA A 10 -9.10 -15.58 -6.52
N VAL A 11 -8.11 -16.43 -6.35
CA VAL A 11 -6.88 -16.02 -5.69
C VAL A 11 -6.17 -14.93 -6.46
N LEU A 12 -6.14 -15.07 -7.78
CA LEU A 12 -5.47 -14.06 -8.60
C LEU A 12 -6.15 -12.71 -8.50
N ALA A 13 -7.47 -12.70 -8.46
CA ALA A 13 -8.19 -11.44 -8.31
C ALA A 13 -7.85 -10.75 -7.00
N GLY A 14 -7.74 -11.51 -5.92
CA GLY A 14 -7.37 -10.95 -4.64
C GLY A 14 -5.98 -10.36 -4.64
N CYS A 15 -5.04 -11.01 -5.30
CA CYS A 15 -3.68 -10.52 -5.35
C CYS A 15 -3.57 -9.19 -6.08
N ALA A 16 -4.37 -8.98 -7.08
CA ALA A 16 -4.30 -7.75 -7.87
C ALA A 16 -4.58 -6.52 -7.02
N VAL A 17 -5.40 -6.65 -5.99
CA VAL A 17 -5.77 -5.52 -5.14
C VAL A 17 -4.59 -5.00 -4.34
N LEU A 18 -3.57 -5.82 -4.12
CA LEU A 18 -2.46 -5.47 -3.26
C LEU A 18 -1.23 -5.00 -4.03
N SER A 19 -1.41 -4.57 -5.25
CA SER A 19 -0.29 -4.27 -6.12
C SER A 19 0.47 -3.01 -5.73
N ASN A 20 -0.07 -2.19 -4.81
CA ASN A 20 0.57 -0.93 -4.45
C ASN A 20 1.65 -1.08 -3.39
N VAL A 21 1.81 -2.24 -2.81
CA VAL A 21 2.81 -2.47 -1.78
C VAL A 21 3.93 -3.31 -2.35
N ALA A 22 5.17 -2.84 -2.20
CA ALA A 22 6.33 -3.53 -2.74
C ALA A 22 7.40 -3.67 -1.66
N PRO A 23 8.12 -4.78 -1.63
CA PRO A 23 9.24 -4.92 -0.70
C PRO A 23 10.40 -4.06 -1.15
N ILE A 24 11.12 -3.48 -0.19
CA ILE A 24 12.28 -2.65 -0.48
C ILE A 24 13.54 -3.14 0.22
N GLY A 25 13.50 -4.36 0.76
CA GLY A 25 14.68 -4.97 1.38
C GLY A 25 14.64 -4.88 2.89
N ASP A 26 15.40 -5.74 3.54
CA ASP A 26 15.55 -5.76 5.01
C ASP A 26 14.22 -5.89 5.76
N GLY A 27 13.27 -6.58 5.14
CA GLY A 27 11.96 -6.76 5.77
C GLY A 27 11.07 -5.54 5.73
N ALA A 28 11.44 -4.52 4.98
CA ALA A 28 10.63 -3.32 4.84
C ALA A 28 9.83 -3.33 3.55
N TYR A 29 8.78 -2.55 3.54
CA TYR A 29 7.88 -2.41 2.39
C TYR A 29 7.62 -0.95 2.13
N MET A 30 7.16 -0.65 0.92
CA MET A 30 6.82 0.70 0.52
C MET A 30 5.47 0.69 -0.16
N THR A 31 4.64 1.67 0.17
CA THR A 31 3.41 1.89 -0.57
C THR A 31 3.36 3.34 -1.02
N VAL A 32 2.89 3.56 -2.23
CA VAL A 32 2.77 4.90 -2.81
C VAL A 32 1.33 5.09 -3.25
N VAL A 33 0.74 6.19 -2.87
CA VAL A 33 -0.62 6.53 -3.26
C VAL A 33 -0.58 7.86 -4.00
N ARG A 34 -1.20 7.90 -5.16
CA ARG A 34 -1.26 9.10 -5.97
C ARG A 34 -2.72 9.46 -6.23
N SER A 35 -3.02 10.75 -6.14
CA SER A 35 -4.36 11.22 -6.45
C SER A 35 -4.61 11.16 -7.95
N ASN A 36 -5.88 10.97 -8.33
CA ASN A 36 -6.30 11.10 -9.72
C ASN A 36 -6.63 12.53 -10.08
N ASP A 37 -6.56 13.43 -9.11
CA ASP A 37 -6.99 14.81 -9.28
C ASP A 37 -5.84 15.72 -8.90
N VAL A 38 -5.45 16.62 -9.80
CA VAL A 38 -4.36 17.55 -9.53
C VAL A 38 -4.70 18.49 -8.37
N ASN A 39 -5.98 18.65 -8.07
CA ASN A 39 -6.43 19.46 -6.94
C ASN A 39 -6.61 18.65 -5.66
N GLY A 40 -6.22 17.38 -5.66
CA GLY A 40 -6.30 16.54 -4.48
C GLY A 40 -5.39 17.05 -3.39
N ARG A 41 -5.60 16.53 -2.19
CA ARG A 41 -4.80 16.92 -1.03
C ARG A 41 -3.74 15.88 -0.74
N VAL A 42 -2.52 16.36 -0.47
CA VAL A 42 -1.43 15.45 -0.14
C VAL A 42 -1.71 14.70 1.17
N GLN A 43 -2.39 15.36 2.11
CA GLN A 43 -2.72 14.72 3.38
C GLN A 43 -3.67 13.54 3.20
N GLU A 44 -4.57 13.65 2.24
CA GLU A 44 -5.48 12.56 1.95
C GLU A 44 -4.73 11.37 1.38
N GLN A 45 -3.74 11.63 0.53
CA GLN A 45 -2.93 10.56 -0.02
C GLN A 45 -2.09 9.89 1.07
N GLN A 46 -1.59 10.69 2.01
CA GLN A 46 -0.85 10.14 3.15
C GLN A 46 -1.74 9.21 3.99
N SER A 47 -2.97 9.63 4.26
CA SER A 47 -3.90 8.79 5.02
C SER A 47 -4.18 7.48 4.30
N ARG A 48 -4.36 7.53 3.00
CA ARG A 48 -4.60 6.32 2.22
C ARG A 48 -3.39 5.40 2.24
N ALA A 49 -2.19 5.97 2.14
CA ALA A 49 -0.97 5.16 2.19
C ALA A 49 -0.83 4.49 3.54
N MET A 50 -1.12 5.22 4.62
CA MET A 50 -1.08 4.65 5.95
C MET A 50 -2.09 3.53 6.11
N SER A 51 -3.29 3.70 5.57
CA SER A 51 -4.31 2.65 5.62
C SER A 51 -3.87 1.41 4.86
N GLN A 52 -3.26 1.60 3.70
CA GLN A 52 -2.77 0.47 2.92
C GLN A 52 -1.67 -0.28 3.66
N ALA A 53 -0.77 0.44 4.31
CA ALA A 53 0.30 -0.18 5.06
C ALA A 53 -0.28 -0.98 6.24
N SER A 54 -1.23 -0.40 6.95
CA SER A 54 -1.86 -1.08 8.07
C SER A 54 -2.58 -2.34 7.63
N ALA A 55 -3.32 -2.26 6.52
CA ALA A 55 -4.06 -3.41 6.02
C ALA A 55 -3.11 -4.51 5.58
N PHE A 56 -2.01 -4.13 4.95
CA PHE A 56 -1.02 -5.09 4.49
C PHE A 56 -0.46 -5.91 5.66
N CYS A 57 -0.09 -5.21 6.74
CA CYS A 57 0.44 -5.90 7.92
C CYS A 57 -0.64 -6.70 8.63
N ALA A 58 -1.87 -6.17 8.69
CA ALA A 58 -2.96 -6.85 9.36
C ALA A 58 -3.29 -8.19 8.70
N GLU A 59 -3.18 -8.26 7.39
CA GLU A 59 -3.39 -9.52 6.69
C GLU A 59 -2.39 -10.58 7.08
N ARG A 60 -1.27 -10.17 7.64
CA ARG A 60 -0.21 -11.07 8.09
C ARG A 60 -0.21 -11.26 9.60
N GLY A 61 -1.28 -10.81 10.26
CA GLY A 61 -1.38 -10.92 11.70
C GLY A 61 -0.43 -9.99 12.44
N ALA A 62 -0.02 -8.90 11.81
CA ALA A 62 1.00 -8.01 12.35
C ALA A 62 0.50 -6.58 12.43
N SER A 63 1.25 -5.76 13.15
CA SER A 63 1.00 -4.33 13.25
C SER A 63 1.97 -3.57 12.36
N VAL A 64 1.54 -2.43 11.86
CA VAL A 64 2.40 -1.60 11.02
C VAL A 64 3.36 -0.81 11.90
N ASP A 65 4.60 -0.72 11.45
CA ASP A 65 5.64 0.08 12.08
C ASP A 65 6.18 1.01 10.99
N VAL A 66 5.81 2.27 11.04
CA VAL A 66 6.17 3.22 9.99
C VAL A 66 7.62 3.63 10.15
N VAL A 67 8.38 3.50 9.08
CA VAL A 67 9.80 3.84 9.07
C VAL A 67 10.00 5.25 8.52
N LYS A 68 9.25 5.62 7.49
CA LYS A 68 9.45 6.89 6.82
C LYS A 68 8.19 7.27 6.06
N VAL A 69 7.87 8.54 6.08
CA VAL A 69 6.73 9.08 5.31
C VAL A 69 7.25 10.21 4.44
N VAL A 70 6.90 10.17 3.16
CA VAL A 70 7.19 11.26 2.24
C VAL A 70 5.86 11.77 1.71
N ALA A 71 5.51 12.99 2.09
CA ALA A 71 4.24 13.59 1.68
C ALA A 71 4.47 15.09 1.54
N ALA A 72 4.89 15.49 0.36
CA ALA A 72 5.21 16.87 0.08
C ALA A 72 4.28 17.40 -0.99
N PRO A 73 4.03 18.73 -1.02
CA PRO A 73 3.23 19.31 -2.08
C PRO A 73 3.83 19.02 -3.44
N PRO A 74 3.01 18.68 -4.44
CA PRO A 74 3.55 18.38 -5.75
C PRO A 74 3.91 19.65 -6.50
N PRO A 75 4.76 19.53 -7.52
CA PRO A 75 4.98 20.66 -8.42
C PRO A 75 3.67 21.10 -9.10
N PRO A 76 3.59 22.32 -9.57
CA PRO A 76 2.37 22.78 -10.24
C PRO A 76 1.98 21.86 -11.40
N GLY A 77 0.71 21.59 -11.50
CA GLY A 77 0.18 20.77 -12.58
C GLY A 77 0.29 19.27 -12.35
N GLN A 78 0.83 18.84 -11.21
CA GLN A 78 0.96 17.42 -10.92
C GLN A 78 0.04 17.04 -9.76
N ALA A 79 -0.44 15.80 -9.80
CA ALA A 79 -1.28 15.31 -8.73
C ALA A 79 -0.44 14.99 -7.50
N PRO A 80 -0.98 15.21 -6.31
CA PRO A 80 -0.24 14.88 -5.09
C PRO A 80 -0.10 13.39 -4.90
N SER A 81 0.96 13.00 -4.22
CA SER A 81 1.21 11.62 -3.88
C SER A 81 1.84 11.55 -2.50
N ALA A 82 1.78 10.36 -1.91
CA ALA A 82 2.41 10.11 -0.63
C ALA A 82 3.02 8.72 -0.65
N GLU A 83 4.14 8.59 0.04
CA GLU A 83 4.85 7.32 0.15
C GLU A 83 5.01 7.00 1.62
N VAL A 84 4.77 5.76 1.98
CA VAL A 84 5.01 5.28 3.33
C VAL A 84 5.91 4.05 3.25
N ASP A 85 7.06 4.12 3.93
CA ASP A 85 7.94 2.97 4.11
C ASP A 85 7.67 2.41 5.49
N PHE A 86 7.48 1.10 5.57
CA PHE A 86 7.04 0.51 6.83
C PHE A 86 7.53 -0.92 6.95
N ARG A 87 7.46 -1.43 8.17
CA ARG A 87 7.69 -2.83 8.46
C ARG A 87 6.47 -3.37 9.16
N CYS A 88 6.29 -4.68 9.10
CA CYS A 88 5.25 -5.33 9.86
C CYS A 88 5.88 -5.93 11.10
N ARG A 89 5.30 -5.66 12.24
CA ARG A 89 5.86 -6.04 13.53
C ARG A 89 4.92 -6.99 14.26
N GLY A 90 5.48 -8.00 14.90
CA GLY A 90 4.70 -8.90 15.73
C GLY A 90 3.91 -9.94 14.97
N GLY A 91 4.08 -10.04 13.66
CA GLY A 91 3.39 -11.02 12.87
C GLY A 91 4.13 -12.35 12.85
N ARG A 92 3.62 -13.26 12.04
CA ARG A 92 4.21 -14.58 11.93
C ARG A 92 4.93 -14.82 10.69
#